data_759f5e5b9f6b1e4a01a0143d649f49da
#
_entry.id   759f5e5b9f6b1e4a01a0143d649f49da
#
_cell.length_a   1.000
_cell.length_b   1.000
_cell.length_c   1.000
_cell.angle_alpha   90.00
_cell.angle_beta   90.00
_cell.angle_gamma   90.00
#
_symmetry.space_group_name_H-M   'P 1'
#
loop_
_entity.id
_entity.type
_entity.pdbx_description
1 polymer ?
#
loop_
_entity_poly.entity_id
_entity_poly.type
_entity_poly.pdbx_seq_one_letter_code
_entity_poly.pdbx_strand_id
1 'polypeptide(L)'
;MYRTADKLLEQLKKLIRREFNRLGIIGFDELNAFRVTKETTDLFIRLMAENMKRYLLAAKNANANAKALAIAAGFVDREIPVPDEAWVRAFLASYNFVSGYLYEQEAERKRLRLAEQIMTAKEYQSRTQYNDSLRRAANLWWSQTLHYMLDTVDSATLEAYELMGVKKVEWHTHMDGKECKVCRERHLKVYPIGDVPPKPHRNCRCRLMPVPIKK
;
A
#
# COMPACT_ATOMS: atom_id res chain seq x y z
N MET A 1 -2.91 -12.15 10.33
CA MET A 1 -2.11 -11.47 9.29
C MET A 1 -2.57 -10.02 9.07
N TYR A 2 -3.80 -9.76 8.62
CA TYR A 2 -4.23 -8.39 8.31
C TYR A 2 -4.49 -7.47 9.51
N ARG A 3 -4.73 -7.96 10.73
CA ARG A 3 -4.94 -7.09 11.92
C ARG A 3 -3.79 -6.13 12.20
N THR A 4 -2.55 -6.53 11.93
CA THR A 4 -1.38 -5.65 12.10
C THR A 4 -1.30 -4.65 10.95
N ALA A 5 -1.57 -5.08 9.72
CA ALA A 5 -1.67 -4.19 8.57
C ALA A 5 -2.79 -3.17 8.76
N ASP A 6 -3.96 -3.56 9.27
CA ASP A 6 -5.08 -2.67 9.55
C ASP A 6 -4.71 -1.55 10.56
N LYS A 7 -3.98 -1.91 11.63
CA LYS A 7 -3.48 -0.92 12.60
C LYS A 7 -2.49 0.06 11.96
N LEU A 8 -1.57 -0.46 11.14
CA LEU A 8 -0.61 0.37 10.41
C LEU A 8 -1.31 1.30 9.43
N LEU A 9 -2.33 0.81 8.75
CA LEU A 9 -3.15 1.57 7.82
C LEU A 9 -3.92 2.69 8.53
N GLU A 10 -4.53 2.45 9.69
CA GLU A 10 -5.20 3.50 10.46
C GLU A 10 -4.23 4.58 10.95
N GLN A 11 -3.04 4.19 11.40
CA GLN A 11 -2.00 5.15 11.78
C GLN A 11 -1.56 5.99 10.58
N LEU A 12 -1.40 5.36 9.42
CA LEU A 12 -0.99 6.02 8.19
C LEU A 12 -2.05 6.99 7.68
N LYS A 13 -3.33 6.63 7.77
CA LYS A 13 -4.45 7.50 7.42
C LYS A 13 -4.48 8.77 8.28
N LYS A 14 -4.28 8.62 9.59
CA LYS A 14 -4.19 9.76 10.53
C LYS A 14 -2.99 10.65 10.19
N LEU A 15 -1.85 10.06 9.88
CA LEU A 15 -0.65 10.79 9.48
C LEU A 15 -0.89 11.58 8.19
N ILE A 16 -1.41 10.94 7.15
CA ILE A 16 -1.69 11.60 5.86
C ILE A 16 -2.61 12.81 6.08
N ARG A 17 -3.70 12.64 6.82
CA ARG A 17 -4.60 13.75 7.14
C ARG A 17 -3.90 14.89 7.88
N ARG A 18 -3.06 14.56 8.87
CA ARG A 18 -2.29 15.56 9.63
C ARG A 18 -1.34 16.32 8.71
N GLU A 19 -0.61 15.65 7.84
CA GLU A 19 0.37 16.30 6.96
C GLU A 19 -0.32 17.21 5.91
N PHE A 20 -1.44 16.79 5.34
CA PHE A 20 -2.23 17.66 4.46
C PHE A 20 -2.88 18.84 5.20
N ASN A 21 -3.34 18.63 6.45
CA ASN A 21 -3.84 19.73 7.26
C ASN A 21 -2.76 20.77 7.58
N ARG A 22 -1.49 20.35 7.78
CA ARG A 22 -0.35 21.30 7.95
C ARG A 22 -0.17 22.20 6.74
N LEU A 23 -0.32 21.65 5.54
CA LEU A 23 -0.31 22.45 4.32
C LEU A 23 -1.48 23.46 4.31
N GLY A 24 -2.66 23.05 4.79
CA GLY A 24 -3.85 23.91 4.89
C GLY A 24 -3.77 25.04 5.94
N ILE A 25 -2.80 24.98 6.87
CA ILE A 25 -2.54 26.04 7.87
C ILE A 25 -1.79 27.23 7.25
N ILE A 26 -1.09 27.02 6.13
CA ILE A 26 -0.40 28.09 5.43
C ILE A 26 -1.44 29.15 5.00
N GLY A 27 -1.16 30.40 5.33
CA GLY A 27 -2.04 31.50 4.96
C GLY A 27 -2.28 31.53 3.45
N PHE A 28 -3.53 31.51 3.06
CA PHE A 28 -3.88 31.47 1.62
C PHE A 28 -3.22 32.64 0.86
N ASP A 29 -3.12 33.79 1.51
CA ASP A 29 -2.51 34.99 0.93
C ASP A 29 -0.98 34.88 0.78
N GLU A 30 -0.34 34.02 1.56
CA GLU A 30 1.08 33.76 1.50
C GLU A 30 1.49 32.76 0.42
N LEU A 31 0.53 32.14 -0.26
CA LEU A 31 0.79 31.18 -1.33
C LEU A 31 1.33 31.89 -2.57
N ASN A 32 2.51 31.46 -3.00
CA ASN A 32 3.12 31.81 -4.28
C ASN A 32 3.77 30.54 -4.87
N ALA A 33 4.18 30.58 -6.12
CA ALA A 33 4.73 29.43 -6.83
C ALA A 33 5.91 28.77 -6.10
N PHE A 34 6.82 29.56 -5.58
CA PHE A 34 7.99 29.05 -4.83
C PHE A 34 7.55 28.32 -3.56
N ARG A 35 6.70 28.97 -2.74
CA ARG A 35 6.23 28.39 -1.48
C ARG A 35 5.40 27.11 -1.73
N VAL A 36 4.50 27.13 -2.69
CA VAL A 36 3.68 25.95 -3.07
C VAL A 36 4.58 24.79 -3.51
N THR A 37 5.58 25.04 -4.36
CA THR A 37 6.52 24.02 -4.80
C THR A 37 7.28 23.43 -3.61
N LYS A 38 7.86 24.29 -2.75
CA LYS A 38 8.61 23.87 -1.56
C LYS A 38 7.74 23.01 -0.62
N GLU A 39 6.59 23.52 -0.22
CA GLU A 39 5.74 22.87 0.79
C GLU A 39 5.15 21.55 0.26
N THR A 40 4.78 21.46 -1.03
CA THR A 40 4.32 20.20 -1.62
C THR A 40 5.47 19.20 -1.75
N THR A 41 6.68 19.63 -2.08
CA THR A 41 7.87 18.76 -2.11
C THR A 41 8.16 18.21 -0.72
N ASP A 42 8.25 19.06 0.30
CA ASP A 42 8.48 18.64 1.68
C ASP A 42 7.39 17.71 2.20
N LEU A 43 6.13 17.96 1.86
CA LEU A 43 5.01 17.08 2.18
C LEU A 43 5.21 15.68 1.60
N PHE A 44 5.48 15.55 0.30
CA PHE A 44 5.59 14.25 -0.34
C PHE A 44 6.84 13.49 0.08
N ILE A 45 7.97 14.17 0.33
CA ILE A 45 9.17 13.54 0.92
C ILE A 45 8.82 12.90 2.28
N ARG A 46 8.14 13.63 3.17
CA ARG A 46 7.72 13.08 4.47
C ARG A 46 6.75 11.92 4.32
N LEU A 47 5.75 12.02 3.44
CA LEU A 47 4.78 10.97 3.20
C LEU A 47 5.44 9.69 2.65
N MET A 48 6.37 9.82 1.72
CA MET A 48 7.11 8.69 1.16
C MET A 48 8.00 8.01 2.21
N ALA A 49 8.73 8.78 3.00
CA ALA A 49 9.57 8.25 4.08
C ALA A 49 8.74 7.48 5.13
N GLU A 50 7.58 8.02 5.50
CA GLU A 50 6.69 7.35 6.47
C GLU A 50 6.00 6.12 5.88
N ASN A 51 5.66 6.15 4.59
CA ASN A 51 5.14 4.97 3.90
C ASN A 51 6.19 3.86 3.87
N MET A 52 7.44 4.18 3.54
CA MET A 52 8.54 3.22 3.49
C MET A 52 8.71 2.47 4.81
N LYS A 53 8.74 3.19 5.94
CA LYS A 53 8.84 2.59 7.28
C LYS A 53 7.71 1.59 7.55
N ARG A 54 6.50 1.93 7.12
CA ARG A 54 5.31 1.10 7.36
C ARG A 54 5.21 -0.08 6.42
N TYR A 55 5.62 0.09 5.17
CA TYR A 55 5.72 -1.02 4.22
C TYR A 55 6.76 -2.04 4.71
N LEU A 56 7.92 -1.58 5.20
CA LEU A 56 8.92 -2.46 5.79
C LEU A 56 8.36 -3.26 6.99
N LEU A 57 7.68 -2.58 7.91
CA LEU A 57 7.07 -3.25 9.06
C LEU A 57 5.98 -4.25 8.62
N ALA A 58 5.18 -3.89 7.62
CA ALA A 58 4.15 -4.77 7.08
C ALA A 58 4.76 -6.00 6.39
N ALA A 59 5.83 -5.82 5.61
CA ALA A 59 6.56 -6.91 4.96
C ALA A 59 7.16 -7.88 6.00
N LYS A 60 7.83 -7.37 7.03
CA LYS A 60 8.38 -8.19 8.13
C LYS A 60 7.30 -9.01 8.83
N ASN A 61 6.18 -8.38 9.16
CA ASN A 61 5.05 -9.06 9.79
C ASN A 61 4.42 -10.11 8.87
N ALA A 62 4.30 -9.81 7.58
CA ALA A 62 3.76 -10.75 6.59
C ALA A 62 4.66 -11.97 6.44
N ASN A 63 5.98 -11.78 6.33
CA ASN A 63 6.98 -12.82 6.26
C ASN A 63 6.92 -13.74 7.49
N ALA A 64 6.97 -13.19 8.71
CA ALA A 64 6.89 -13.96 9.94
C ALA A 64 5.58 -14.76 10.06
N ASN A 65 4.45 -14.15 9.70
CA ASN A 65 3.15 -14.83 9.72
C ASN A 65 3.07 -15.93 8.65
N ALA A 66 3.61 -15.71 7.48
CA ALA A 66 3.65 -16.71 6.41
C ALA A 66 4.49 -17.91 6.82
N LYS A 67 5.68 -17.68 7.42
CA LYS A 67 6.50 -18.75 8.00
C LYS A 67 5.71 -19.58 9.02
N ALA A 68 5.05 -18.94 9.97
CA ALA A 68 4.25 -19.63 10.98
C ALA A 68 3.10 -20.44 10.38
N LEU A 69 2.41 -19.91 9.36
CA LEU A 69 1.34 -20.62 8.67
C LEU A 69 1.86 -21.82 7.86
N ALA A 70 3.02 -21.71 7.23
CA ALA A 70 3.65 -22.82 6.51
C ALA A 70 4.01 -23.95 7.48
N ILE A 71 4.61 -23.63 8.64
CA ILE A 71 4.91 -24.62 9.68
C ILE A 71 3.62 -25.31 10.16
N ALA A 72 2.57 -24.54 10.44
CA ALA A 72 1.28 -25.07 10.84
C ALA A 72 0.62 -25.97 9.76
N ALA A 73 0.93 -25.74 8.49
CA ALA A 73 0.51 -26.55 7.35
C ALA A 73 1.39 -27.80 7.12
N GLY A 74 2.38 -28.05 7.99
CA GLY A 74 3.23 -29.25 7.98
C GLY A 74 4.55 -29.10 7.22
N PHE A 75 4.92 -27.88 6.79
CA PHE A 75 6.22 -27.64 6.16
C PHE A 75 7.32 -27.60 7.22
N VAL A 76 8.53 -28.04 6.82
CA VAL A 76 9.69 -28.05 7.72
C VAL A 76 10.07 -26.63 8.10
N ASP A 77 10.29 -26.38 9.39
CA ASP A 77 10.82 -25.10 9.86
C ASP A 77 12.25 -24.91 9.32
N ARG A 78 12.45 -23.80 8.65
CA ARG A 78 13.74 -23.36 8.13
C ARG A 78 13.92 -21.88 8.32
N GLU A 79 15.14 -21.45 8.42
CA GLU A 79 15.46 -20.03 8.42
C GLU A 79 15.24 -19.44 7.03
N ILE A 80 14.53 -18.32 6.97
CA ILE A 80 14.28 -17.57 5.74
C ILE A 80 14.68 -16.11 5.95
N PRO A 81 15.15 -15.42 4.90
CA PRO A 81 15.45 -13.99 4.97
C PRO A 81 14.24 -13.18 5.43
N VAL A 82 14.51 -12.18 6.26
CA VAL A 82 13.50 -11.22 6.72
C VAL A 82 13.60 -9.99 5.79
N PRO A 83 12.49 -9.52 5.19
CA PRO A 83 12.50 -8.32 4.36
C PRO A 83 13.16 -7.14 5.08
N ASP A 84 14.05 -6.45 4.38
CA ASP A 84 14.72 -5.23 4.83
C ASP A 84 14.28 -4.02 4.00
N GLU A 85 14.92 -2.87 4.20
CA GLU A 85 14.62 -1.67 3.44
C GLU A 85 14.98 -1.81 1.95
N ALA A 86 16.04 -2.54 1.63
CA ALA A 86 16.46 -2.80 0.25
C ALA A 86 15.39 -3.64 -0.48
N TRP A 87 14.84 -4.65 0.20
CA TRP A 87 13.72 -5.44 -0.31
C TRP A 87 12.51 -4.56 -0.67
N VAL A 88 12.10 -3.68 0.25
CA VAL A 88 10.94 -2.79 0.01
C VAL A 88 11.23 -1.83 -1.15
N ARG A 89 12.43 -1.27 -1.24
CA ARG A 89 12.84 -0.39 -2.34
C ARG A 89 12.80 -1.12 -3.68
N ALA A 90 13.34 -2.34 -3.75
CA ALA A 90 13.30 -3.16 -4.94
C ALA A 90 11.87 -3.51 -5.37
N PHE A 91 11.01 -3.87 -4.41
CA PHE A 91 9.59 -4.10 -4.65
C PHE A 91 8.91 -2.87 -5.25
N LEU A 92 9.05 -1.69 -4.64
CA LEU A 92 8.43 -0.45 -5.11
C LEU A 92 8.99 0.03 -6.46
N ALA A 93 10.26 -0.29 -6.75
CA ALA A 93 10.89 0.04 -8.02
C ALA A 93 10.48 -0.89 -9.17
N SER A 94 10.08 -2.13 -8.87
CA SER A 94 9.64 -3.12 -9.87
C SER A 94 8.13 -3.18 -10.02
N TYR A 95 7.39 -2.74 -9.00
CA TYR A 95 5.95 -2.92 -8.92
C TYR A 95 5.19 -1.78 -9.62
N ASN A 96 4.60 -2.12 -10.75
CA ASN A 96 3.84 -1.20 -11.60
C ASN A 96 2.43 -1.73 -11.83
N PHE A 97 1.57 -1.62 -10.83
CA PHE A 97 0.30 -2.36 -10.85
C PHE A 97 -0.87 -1.65 -11.55
N VAL A 98 -1.15 -0.38 -11.31
CA VAL A 98 -2.46 0.17 -11.70
C VAL A 98 -2.37 1.42 -12.58
N SER A 99 -1.35 2.23 -12.38
CA SER A 99 -1.25 3.54 -13.02
C SER A 99 -0.30 3.60 -14.22
N GLY A 100 0.46 2.54 -14.47
CA GLY A 100 1.56 2.54 -15.42
C GLY A 100 2.81 3.29 -14.92
N TYR A 101 2.82 3.73 -13.66
CA TYR A 101 3.92 4.50 -13.06
C TYR A 101 4.51 3.75 -11.87
N LEU A 102 5.84 3.80 -11.74
CA LEU A 102 6.54 3.36 -10.54
C LEU A 102 6.15 4.25 -9.35
N TYR A 103 6.36 3.75 -8.12
CA TYR A 103 5.95 4.42 -6.90
C TYR A 103 6.43 5.89 -6.81
N GLU A 104 7.71 6.15 -7.08
CA GLU A 104 8.28 7.49 -7.02
C GLU A 104 7.73 8.41 -8.12
N GLN A 105 7.58 7.89 -9.34
CA GLN A 105 6.99 8.62 -10.46
C GLN A 105 5.54 9.01 -10.17
N GLU A 106 4.78 8.10 -9.58
CA GLU A 106 3.39 8.37 -9.19
C GLU A 106 3.30 9.40 -8.06
N ALA A 107 4.23 9.36 -7.10
CA ALA A 107 4.30 10.35 -6.04
C ALA A 107 4.59 11.74 -6.61
N GLU A 108 5.57 11.86 -7.50
CA GLU A 108 5.92 13.12 -8.15
C GLU A 108 4.76 13.66 -9.01
N ARG A 109 4.13 12.81 -9.80
CA ARG A 109 2.95 13.19 -10.59
C ARG A 109 1.81 13.74 -9.73
N LYS A 110 1.56 13.14 -8.57
CA LYS A 110 0.54 13.62 -7.62
C LYS A 110 0.94 14.92 -6.95
N ARG A 111 2.23 15.08 -6.63
CA ARG A 111 2.77 16.32 -6.10
C ARG A 111 2.58 17.49 -7.06
N LEU A 112 2.99 17.32 -8.32
CA LEU A 112 2.85 18.33 -9.36
C LEU A 112 1.38 18.72 -9.56
N ARG A 113 0.49 17.74 -9.64
CA ARG A 113 -0.95 18.00 -9.78
C ARG A 113 -1.52 18.78 -8.58
N LEU A 114 -1.08 18.46 -7.37
CA LEU A 114 -1.50 19.21 -6.18
C LEU A 114 -1.01 20.64 -6.22
N ALA A 115 0.26 20.87 -6.59
CA ALA A 115 0.83 22.20 -6.71
C ALA A 115 0.07 23.06 -7.74
N GLU A 116 -0.22 22.48 -8.92
CA GLU A 116 -1.05 23.11 -9.95
C GLU A 116 -2.43 23.52 -9.43
N GLN A 117 -3.14 22.59 -8.76
CA GLN A 117 -4.47 22.86 -8.21
C GLN A 117 -4.46 23.95 -7.13
N ILE A 118 -3.41 24.01 -6.31
CA ILE A 118 -3.24 25.08 -5.31
C ILE A 118 -3.03 26.43 -6.01
N MET A 119 -2.18 26.48 -7.02
CA MET A 119 -1.92 27.72 -7.77
C MET A 119 -3.16 28.20 -8.52
N THR A 120 -3.91 27.30 -9.13
CA THR A 120 -5.21 27.62 -9.76
C THR A 120 -6.20 28.18 -8.73
N ALA A 121 -6.31 27.57 -7.54
CA ALA A 121 -7.16 28.10 -6.48
C ALA A 121 -6.73 29.49 -6.02
N LYS A 122 -5.43 29.79 -6.01
CA LYS A 122 -4.87 31.09 -5.69
C LYS A 122 -5.21 32.12 -6.75
N GLU A 123 -5.06 31.78 -8.03
CA GLU A 123 -5.42 32.63 -9.18
C GLU A 123 -6.87 33.06 -9.13
N TYR A 124 -7.79 32.13 -8.86
CA TYR A 124 -9.23 32.40 -8.73
C TYR A 124 -9.65 32.93 -7.34
N GLN A 125 -8.71 33.21 -6.45
CA GLN A 125 -8.96 33.69 -5.08
C GLN A 125 -9.95 32.79 -4.30
N SER A 126 -9.94 31.48 -4.55
CA SER A 126 -10.91 30.53 -4.01
C SER A 126 -10.30 29.66 -2.89
N ARG A 127 -10.51 30.08 -1.64
CA ARG A 127 -10.12 29.29 -0.45
C ARG A 127 -10.86 27.94 -0.37
N THR A 128 -12.10 27.90 -0.82
CA THR A 128 -12.88 26.64 -0.89
C THR A 128 -12.22 25.64 -1.84
N GLN A 129 -11.85 26.10 -3.05
CA GLN A 129 -11.17 25.27 -4.03
C GLN A 129 -9.80 24.79 -3.53
N TYR A 130 -9.07 25.61 -2.81
CA TYR A 130 -7.82 25.23 -2.15
C TYR A 130 -8.03 24.08 -1.16
N ASN A 131 -8.97 24.22 -0.21
CA ASN A 131 -9.27 23.20 0.79
C ASN A 131 -9.76 21.88 0.16
N ASP A 132 -10.59 21.98 -0.89
CA ASP A 132 -11.06 20.82 -1.63
C ASP A 132 -9.95 20.10 -2.37
N SER A 133 -8.96 20.82 -2.89
CA SER A 133 -7.78 20.24 -3.53
C SER A 133 -6.95 19.45 -2.54
N LEU A 134 -6.70 19.99 -1.35
CA LEU A 134 -5.98 19.30 -0.27
C LEU A 134 -6.72 18.02 0.16
N ARG A 135 -8.03 18.11 0.39
CA ARG A 135 -8.84 16.96 0.80
C ARG A 135 -8.84 15.85 -0.25
N ARG A 136 -9.01 16.21 -1.53
CA ARG A 136 -8.98 15.25 -2.65
C ARG A 136 -7.61 14.60 -2.79
N ALA A 137 -6.54 15.38 -2.72
CA ALA A 137 -5.17 14.87 -2.80
C ALA A 137 -4.85 13.92 -1.63
N ALA A 138 -5.27 14.25 -0.40
CA ALA A 138 -5.11 13.37 0.77
C ALA A 138 -5.83 12.02 0.58
N ASN A 139 -7.06 12.03 0.07
CA ASN A 139 -7.83 10.82 -0.18
C ASN A 139 -7.22 9.96 -1.30
N LEU A 140 -6.73 10.58 -2.36
CA LEU A 140 -6.06 9.89 -3.47
C LEU A 140 -4.74 9.27 -3.01
N TRP A 141 -3.95 10.00 -2.22
CA TRP A 141 -2.71 9.47 -1.64
C TRP A 141 -2.99 8.31 -0.68
N TRP A 142 -4.00 8.46 0.16
CA TRP A 142 -4.46 7.37 1.04
C TRP A 142 -4.84 6.11 0.26
N SER A 143 -5.67 6.24 -0.76
CA SER A 143 -6.10 5.10 -1.57
C SER A 143 -4.92 4.37 -2.21
N GLN A 144 -3.92 5.10 -2.67
CA GLN A 144 -2.72 4.53 -3.25
C GLN A 144 -1.82 3.87 -2.20
N THR A 145 -1.61 4.53 -1.07
CA THR A 145 -0.84 3.99 0.06
C THR A 145 -1.41 2.66 0.55
N LEU A 146 -2.74 2.59 0.69
CA LEU A 146 -3.44 1.35 1.04
C LEU A 146 -3.15 0.23 0.04
N HIS A 147 -3.18 0.55 -1.24
CA HIS A 147 -2.94 -0.41 -2.31
C HIS A 147 -1.51 -0.98 -2.24
N TYR A 148 -0.49 -0.13 -2.23
CA TYR A 148 0.90 -0.57 -2.09
C TYR A 148 1.16 -1.34 -0.79
N MET A 149 0.48 -0.99 0.31
CA MET A 149 0.57 -1.73 1.56
C MET A 149 0.08 -3.18 1.41
N LEU A 150 -1.07 -3.37 0.80
CA LEU A 150 -1.66 -4.71 0.61
C LEU A 150 -0.80 -5.56 -0.31
N ASP A 151 -0.28 -4.98 -1.39
CA ASP A 151 0.58 -5.71 -2.32
C ASP A 151 1.95 -6.03 -1.71
N THR A 152 2.49 -5.14 -0.88
CA THR A 152 3.70 -5.42 -0.08
C THR A 152 3.50 -6.63 0.83
N VAL A 153 2.35 -6.70 1.51
CA VAL A 153 1.99 -7.83 2.37
C VAL A 153 1.89 -9.12 1.56
N ASP A 154 1.23 -9.08 0.41
CA ASP A 154 1.05 -10.27 -0.42
C ASP A 154 2.37 -10.77 -1.01
N SER A 155 3.21 -9.86 -1.52
CA SER A 155 4.51 -10.20 -2.08
C SER A 155 5.43 -10.82 -1.02
N ALA A 156 5.53 -10.22 0.16
CA ALA A 156 6.31 -10.77 1.25
C ALA A 156 5.76 -12.12 1.77
N THR A 157 4.43 -12.31 1.70
CA THR A 157 3.78 -13.59 2.06
C THR A 157 4.12 -14.69 1.05
N LEU A 158 3.99 -14.41 -0.24
CA LEU A 158 4.27 -15.37 -1.31
C LEU A 158 5.74 -15.78 -1.32
N GLU A 159 6.65 -14.80 -1.23
CA GLU A 159 8.09 -15.08 -1.16
C GLU A 159 8.44 -15.95 0.07
N ALA A 160 7.90 -15.63 1.25
CA ALA A 160 8.12 -16.45 2.43
C ALA A 160 7.59 -17.88 2.24
N TYR A 161 6.42 -18.06 1.63
CA TYR A 161 5.90 -19.38 1.31
C TYR A 161 6.80 -20.16 0.33
N GLU A 162 7.29 -19.49 -0.70
CA GLU A 162 8.19 -20.08 -1.68
C GLU A 162 9.48 -20.56 -1.01
N LEU A 163 10.11 -19.73 -0.17
CA LEU A 163 11.30 -20.04 0.61
C LEU A 163 11.06 -21.18 1.61
N MET A 164 9.85 -21.29 2.16
CA MET A 164 9.44 -22.41 3.02
C MET A 164 9.13 -23.70 2.24
N GLY A 165 9.17 -23.66 0.89
CA GLY A 165 8.92 -24.82 0.02
C GLY A 165 7.44 -25.08 -0.27
N VAL A 166 6.55 -24.14 0.06
CA VAL A 166 5.14 -24.21 -0.34
C VAL A 166 5.04 -24.16 -1.87
N LYS A 167 4.32 -25.12 -2.46
CA LYS A 167 4.13 -25.20 -3.92
C LYS A 167 2.76 -24.68 -4.37
N LYS A 168 1.78 -24.69 -3.48
CA LYS A 168 0.41 -24.30 -3.78
C LYS A 168 -0.17 -23.48 -2.66
N VAL A 169 -0.97 -22.50 -3.00
CA VAL A 169 -1.72 -21.65 -2.08
C VAL A 169 -3.21 -21.71 -2.40
N GLU A 170 -4.03 -21.56 -1.36
CA GLU A 170 -5.48 -21.50 -1.46
C GLU A 170 -5.95 -20.06 -1.27
N TRP A 171 -6.85 -19.60 -2.12
CA TRP A 171 -7.40 -18.25 -2.08
C TRP A 171 -8.55 -18.15 -1.08
N HIS A 172 -8.35 -17.39 -0.01
CA HIS A 172 -9.37 -17.15 1.01
C HIS A 172 -9.99 -15.77 0.89
N THR A 173 -11.23 -15.73 0.48
CA THR A 173 -12.03 -14.50 0.43
C THR A 173 -12.67 -14.23 1.79
N HIS A 174 -12.71 -12.98 2.19
CA HIS A 174 -13.43 -12.55 3.39
C HIS A 174 -14.92 -12.47 3.06
N MET A 175 -15.66 -13.54 3.41
CA MET A 175 -17.07 -13.70 3.12
C MET A 175 -17.96 -12.94 4.11
N ASP A 176 -18.01 -11.60 3.94
CA ASP A 176 -18.79 -10.70 4.80
C ASP A 176 -19.89 -9.93 4.05
N GLY A 177 -20.22 -10.38 2.83
CA GLY A 177 -21.21 -9.74 1.97
C GLY A 177 -20.69 -8.52 1.19
N LYS A 178 -19.43 -8.12 1.40
CA LYS A 178 -18.77 -7.00 0.69
C LYS A 178 -17.76 -7.45 -0.35
N GLU A 179 -17.63 -8.75 -0.53
CA GLU A 179 -16.74 -9.33 -1.53
C GLU A 179 -17.28 -9.13 -2.95
N CYS A 180 -16.39 -8.82 -3.90
CA CYS A 180 -16.79 -8.74 -5.31
C CYS A 180 -17.00 -10.15 -5.90
N LYS A 181 -17.71 -10.21 -7.04
CA LYS A 181 -18.00 -11.46 -7.76
C LYS A 181 -16.73 -12.28 -8.03
N VAL A 182 -15.67 -11.64 -8.55
CA VAL A 182 -14.40 -12.31 -8.85
C VAL A 182 -13.73 -12.90 -7.60
N CYS A 183 -13.73 -12.17 -6.48
CA CYS A 183 -13.20 -12.68 -5.21
C CYS A 183 -14.00 -13.88 -4.71
N ARG A 184 -15.33 -13.84 -4.82
CA ARG A 184 -16.22 -14.95 -4.44
C ARG A 184 -15.95 -16.20 -5.28
N GLU A 185 -15.79 -16.04 -6.58
CA GLU A 185 -15.48 -17.13 -7.51
C GLU A 185 -14.10 -17.77 -7.27
N ARG A 186 -13.15 -17.00 -6.69
CA ARG A 186 -11.82 -17.49 -6.35
C ARG A 186 -11.75 -18.15 -4.97
N HIS A 187 -12.75 -18.01 -4.14
CA HIS A 187 -12.75 -18.56 -2.78
C HIS A 187 -12.50 -20.07 -2.78
N LEU A 188 -11.55 -20.51 -1.96
CA LEU A 188 -11.05 -21.88 -1.82
C LEU A 188 -10.44 -22.49 -3.10
N LYS A 189 -10.20 -21.71 -4.14
CA LYS A 189 -9.43 -22.20 -5.30
C LYS A 189 -7.95 -22.26 -4.94
N VAL A 190 -7.33 -23.33 -5.42
CA VAL A 190 -5.91 -23.62 -5.23
C VAL A 190 -5.14 -23.19 -6.49
N TYR A 191 -4.03 -22.49 -6.28
CA TYR A 191 -3.14 -22.02 -7.32
C TYR A 191 -1.70 -22.49 -7.06
N PRO A 192 -0.91 -22.83 -8.11
CA PRO A 192 0.54 -22.91 -7.98
C PRO A 192 1.08 -21.57 -7.50
N ILE A 193 2.15 -21.57 -6.69
CA ILE A 193 2.65 -20.32 -6.09
C ILE A 193 3.14 -19.29 -7.13
N GLY A 194 3.67 -19.76 -8.27
CA GLY A 194 4.09 -18.91 -9.37
C GLY A 194 2.95 -18.40 -10.28
N ASP A 195 1.73 -18.96 -10.15
CA ASP A 195 0.59 -18.67 -11.03
C ASP A 195 -0.59 -18.06 -10.27
N VAL A 196 -0.31 -17.46 -9.10
CA VAL A 196 -1.36 -16.82 -8.30
C VAL A 196 -1.89 -15.59 -9.06
N PRO A 197 -3.18 -15.54 -9.40
CA PRO A 197 -3.71 -14.40 -10.12
C PRO A 197 -3.65 -13.13 -9.27
N PRO A 198 -3.39 -11.97 -9.88
CA PRO A 198 -3.36 -10.70 -9.16
C PRO A 198 -4.71 -10.41 -8.51
N LYS A 199 -4.70 -9.59 -7.46
CA LYS A 199 -5.94 -9.13 -6.83
C LYS A 199 -6.80 -8.36 -7.84
N PRO A 200 -8.12 -8.67 -7.92
CA PRO A 200 -8.97 -8.16 -9.00
C PRO A 200 -9.33 -6.68 -8.86
N HIS A 201 -9.10 -6.10 -7.69
CA HIS A 201 -9.43 -4.69 -7.42
C HIS A 201 -8.63 -4.13 -6.24
N ARG A 202 -8.56 -2.82 -6.15
CA ARG A 202 -8.02 -2.12 -5.00
C ARG A 202 -8.78 -2.49 -3.72
N ASN A 203 -8.09 -2.48 -2.59
CA ASN A 203 -8.66 -2.82 -1.27
C ASN A 203 -9.20 -4.27 -1.17
N CYS A 204 -8.70 -5.18 -2.00
CA CYS A 204 -9.03 -6.59 -1.89
C CYS A 204 -8.51 -7.16 -0.56
N ARG A 205 -9.42 -7.73 0.25
CA ARG A 205 -9.11 -8.31 1.58
C ARG A 205 -8.87 -9.81 1.54
N CYS A 206 -8.82 -10.40 0.35
CA CYS A 206 -8.51 -11.82 0.19
C CYS A 206 -7.08 -12.10 0.63
N ARG A 207 -6.85 -13.30 1.14
CA ARG A 207 -5.55 -13.79 1.62
C ARG A 207 -5.24 -15.13 0.99
N LEU A 208 -3.96 -15.44 0.94
CA LEU A 208 -3.45 -16.70 0.45
C LEU A 208 -3.01 -17.57 1.63
N MET A 209 -3.45 -18.80 1.66
CA MET A 209 -3.12 -19.77 2.70
C MET A 209 -2.31 -20.90 2.07
N PRO A 210 -1.27 -21.43 2.75
CA PRO A 210 -0.51 -22.55 2.22
C PRO A 210 -1.39 -23.81 2.22
N VAL A 211 -1.35 -24.56 1.13
CA VAL A 211 -2.04 -25.85 1.08
C VAL A 211 -1.26 -26.85 1.95
N PRO A 212 -1.90 -27.50 2.94
CA PRO A 212 -1.24 -28.43 3.82
C PRO A 212 -0.59 -29.61 3.08
N ILE A 213 0.55 -30.08 3.59
CA ILE A 213 1.14 -31.35 3.15
C ILE A 213 0.23 -32.46 3.66
N LYS A 214 -0.34 -33.23 2.73
CA LYS A 214 -1.04 -34.46 3.12
C LYS A 214 -0.02 -35.45 3.69
N LYS A 215 -0.23 -35.83 4.94
CA LYS A 215 0.51 -36.93 5.56
C LYS A 215 0.12 -38.26 4.91
#